data_8fea9efbaf316c969ecebffb23bad03f
#
_entry.id   8fea9efbaf316c969ecebffb23bad03f
#
_cell.length_a   1.000
_cell.length_b   1.000
_cell.length_c   1.000
_cell.angle_alpha   90.00
_cell.angle_beta   90.00
_cell.angle_gamma   90.00
#
_symmetry.space_group_name_H-M   'P 1'
#
loop_
_entity.id
_entity.type
_entity.pdbx_description
1 polymer ?
#
loop_
_entity_poly.entity_id
_entity_poly.type
_entity_poly.pdbx_seq_one_letter_code
_entity_poly.pdbx_strand_id
1 'polypeptide(L)'
;MAFTEQEIHKLNQQFKGIPPEEIISWAIQYAENPLVTTNFRPYEVAILHAVTDVAPKIPVVWCDTGYNTPNTYKHAEELIARLHLNVKLYVPKQTSSHRDAVMGIPGIDDPRHQLFTEQVKLEPFRRAMEEHKPDVWFTNLRQGQTALRDSLDILSLSRDGVLKVSPFYHFNDSQLDAYLKDRNLPNEHKYFDPTKVLENRECGLHT
;
A
#
# COMPACT_ATOMS: atom_id res chain seq x y z
N MET A 1 -19.46 -4.71 8.46
CA MET A 1 -19.99 -3.79 9.51
C MET A 1 -19.60 -2.37 9.08
N ALA A 2 -20.51 -1.40 9.07
CA ALA A 2 -20.19 -0.03 8.65
C ALA A 2 -19.83 0.80 9.89
N PHE A 3 -18.62 1.32 9.97
CA PHE A 3 -18.19 2.25 11.01
C PHE A 3 -18.65 3.67 10.66
N THR A 4 -19.11 4.43 11.66
CA THR A 4 -19.36 5.86 11.54
C THR A 4 -18.07 6.66 11.72
N GLU A 5 -18.02 7.89 11.22
CA GLU A 5 -16.87 8.78 11.42
C GLU A 5 -16.58 9.03 12.93
N GLN A 6 -17.61 9.09 13.76
CA GLN A 6 -17.45 9.27 15.21
C GLN A 6 -16.79 8.05 15.87
N GLU A 7 -17.16 6.84 15.47
CA GLU A 7 -16.54 5.60 15.95
C GLU A 7 -15.07 5.51 15.49
N ILE A 8 -14.79 5.82 14.22
CA ILE A 8 -13.42 5.89 13.69
C ILE A 8 -12.59 6.89 14.51
N HIS A 9 -13.11 8.09 14.76
CA HIS A 9 -12.39 9.09 15.55
C HIS A 9 -12.08 8.59 16.97
N LYS A 10 -13.04 7.97 17.65
CA LYS A 10 -12.85 7.40 18.98
C LYS A 10 -11.82 6.27 18.99
N LEU A 11 -11.88 5.36 18.01
CA LEU A 11 -10.93 4.26 17.85
C LEU A 11 -9.51 4.78 17.59
N ASN A 12 -9.35 5.78 16.74
CA ASN A 12 -8.06 6.42 16.49
C ASN A 12 -7.42 6.99 17.76
N GLN A 13 -8.21 7.58 18.67
CA GLN A 13 -7.69 8.03 19.96
C GLN A 13 -7.24 6.87 20.85
N GLN A 14 -7.97 5.75 20.83
CA GLN A 14 -7.63 4.55 21.60
C GLN A 14 -6.39 3.83 21.06
N PHE A 15 -6.15 3.89 19.73
CA PHE A 15 -5.03 3.19 19.09
C PHE A 15 -3.71 3.97 19.12
N LYS A 16 -3.72 5.22 19.57
CA LYS A 16 -2.46 5.98 19.75
C LYS A 16 -1.53 5.27 20.73
N GLY A 17 -0.35 4.88 20.23
CA GLY A 17 0.67 4.17 21.02
C GLY A 17 0.43 2.67 21.19
N ILE A 18 -0.62 2.12 20.61
CA ILE A 18 -0.86 0.67 20.58
C ILE A 18 0.09 0.03 19.54
N PRO A 19 0.68 -1.14 19.84
CA PRO A 19 1.50 -1.87 18.88
C PRO A 19 0.77 -2.19 17.56
N PRO A 20 1.44 -2.10 16.41
CA PRO A 20 0.83 -2.38 15.10
C PRO A 20 0.14 -3.74 15.02
N GLU A 21 0.71 -4.76 15.62
CA GLU A 21 0.19 -6.14 15.62
C GLU A 21 -1.15 -6.26 16.38
N GLU A 22 -1.36 -5.46 17.42
CA GLU A 22 -2.62 -5.42 18.16
C GLU A 22 -3.71 -4.71 17.35
N ILE A 23 -3.38 -3.62 16.65
CA ILE A 23 -4.29 -2.91 15.75
C ILE A 23 -4.71 -3.82 14.59
N ILE A 24 -3.76 -4.58 14.01
CA ILE A 24 -4.03 -5.55 12.96
C ILE A 24 -4.94 -6.66 13.49
N SER A 25 -4.62 -7.24 14.64
CA SER A 25 -5.43 -8.29 15.26
C SER A 25 -6.86 -7.84 15.53
N TRP A 26 -7.04 -6.59 16.00
CA TRP A 26 -8.36 -5.99 16.15
C TRP A 26 -9.10 -5.90 14.82
N ALA A 27 -8.46 -5.37 13.77
CA ALA A 27 -9.10 -5.20 12.46
C ALA A 27 -9.49 -6.53 11.81
N ILE A 28 -8.66 -7.56 11.94
CA ILE A 28 -8.92 -8.91 11.41
C ILE A 28 -10.15 -9.56 12.06
N GLN A 29 -10.47 -9.26 13.34
CA GLN A 29 -11.66 -9.79 14.00
C GLN A 29 -12.97 -9.33 13.36
N TYR A 30 -12.97 -8.18 12.69
CA TYR A 30 -14.15 -7.61 12.04
C TYR A 30 -14.16 -7.84 10.52
N ALA A 31 -13.07 -8.37 9.96
CA ALA A 31 -12.90 -8.52 8.53
C ALA A 31 -13.49 -9.83 8.01
N GLU A 32 -14.29 -9.75 6.96
CA GLU A 32 -14.72 -10.92 6.17
C GLU A 32 -13.77 -11.11 4.97
N ASN A 33 -13.36 -10.01 4.33
CA ASN A 33 -12.51 -10.00 3.15
C ASN A 33 -11.33 -9.00 3.33
N PRO A 34 -10.39 -9.27 4.25
CA PRO A 34 -9.23 -8.39 4.43
C PRO A 34 -8.25 -8.53 3.29
N LEU A 35 -7.58 -7.44 2.93
CA LEU A 35 -6.40 -7.47 2.06
C LEU A 35 -5.36 -6.45 2.50
N VAL A 36 -4.11 -6.66 2.06
CA VAL A 36 -3.04 -5.67 2.16
C VAL A 36 -2.53 -5.34 0.76
N THR A 37 -2.19 -4.07 0.51
CA THR A 37 -1.58 -3.65 -0.75
C THR A 37 -0.11 -3.33 -0.58
N THR A 38 0.70 -3.62 -1.60
CA THR A 38 2.12 -3.29 -1.65
C THR A 38 2.56 -2.85 -3.04
N ASN A 39 3.62 -2.05 -3.08
CA ASN A 39 4.43 -1.78 -4.27
C ASN A 39 5.90 -2.14 -4.01
N PHE A 40 6.19 -2.82 -2.91
CA PHE A 40 7.54 -3.16 -2.43
C PHE A 40 8.49 -1.96 -2.34
N ARG A 41 7.95 -0.77 -2.05
CA ARG A 41 8.72 0.44 -1.79
C ARG A 41 9.37 0.38 -0.39
N PRO A 42 10.29 1.29 -0.08
CA PRO A 42 10.93 1.35 1.24
C PRO A 42 9.92 1.28 2.38
N TYR A 43 10.26 0.51 3.41
CA TYR A 43 9.48 0.27 4.64
C TYR A 43 8.18 -0.53 4.48
N GLU A 44 7.74 -0.90 3.27
CA GLU A 44 6.52 -1.72 3.13
C GLU A 44 6.68 -3.13 3.68
N VAL A 45 7.91 -3.62 3.83
CA VAL A 45 8.17 -4.89 4.50
C VAL A 45 7.64 -4.92 5.95
N ALA A 46 7.60 -3.77 6.64
CA ALA A 46 7.08 -3.70 8.01
C ALA A 46 5.61 -4.09 8.08
N ILE A 47 4.76 -3.50 7.22
CA ILE A 47 3.34 -3.85 7.19
C ILE A 47 3.10 -5.25 6.65
N LEU A 48 3.85 -5.68 5.63
CA LEU A 48 3.74 -7.05 5.09
C LEU A 48 4.04 -8.08 6.17
N HIS A 49 5.13 -7.91 6.92
CA HIS A 49 5.49 -8.78 8.04
C HIS A 49 4.40 -8.77 9.11
N ALA A 50 4.03 -7.59 9.63
CA ALA A 50 3.08 -7.49 10.74
C ALA A 50 1.71 -8.08 10.40
N VAL A 51 1.22 -7.83 9.17
CA VAL A 51 -0.08 -8.35 8.74
C VAL A 51 -0.04 -9.85 8.49
N THR A 52 1.03 -10.39 7.88
CA THR A 52 1.13 -11.83 7.63
C THR A 52 1.46 -12.64 8.87
N ASP A 53 2.08 -12.06 9.88
CA ASP A 53 2.28 -12.68 11.19
C ASP A 53 0.93 -12.94 11.88
N VAL A 54 -0.02 -12.01 11.80
CA VAL A 54 -1.38 -12.13 12.35
C VAL A 54 -2.31 -12.95 11.44
N ALA A 55 -2.23 -12.73 10.12
CA ALA A 55 -3.10 -13.35 9.13
C ALA A 55 -2.29 -13.92 7.96
N PRO A 56 -1.65 -15.12 8.12
CA PRO A 56 -0.68 -15.67 7.15
C PRO A 56 -1.22 -15.91 5.73
N LYS A 57 -2.53 -16.02 5.56
CA LYS A 57 -3.17 -16.28 4.27
C LYS A 57 -3.80 -15.05 3.62
N ILE A 58 -3.64 -13.87 4.24
CA ILE A 58 -4.23 -12.64 3.70
C ILE A 58 -3.77 -12.39 2.26
N PRO A 59 -4.67 -11.99 1.33
CA PRO A 59 -4.25 -11.57 0.00
C PRO A 59 -3.36 -10.34 0.06
N VAL A 60 -2.18 -10.43 -0.57
CA VAL A 60 -1.24 -9.32 -0.76
C VAL A 60 -1.38 -8.85 -2.19
N VAL A 61 -2.09 -7.75 -2.40
CA VAL A 61 -2.32 -7.18 -3.73
C VAL A 61 -1.10 -6.35 -4.14
N TRP A 62 -0.47 -6.75 -5.23
CA TRP A 62 0.61 -6.02 -5.88
C TRP A 62 0.18 -5.53 -7.26
N CYS A 63 0.05 -4.20 -7.41
CA CYS A 63 -0.16 -3.57 -8.71
C CYS A 63 1.20 -3.24 -9.32
N ASP A 64 1.78 -4.17 -10.08
CA ASP A 64 3.04 -3.95 -10.78
C ASP A 64 2.81 -3.11 -12.03
N THR A 65 3.38 -1.90 -12.03
CA THR A 65 3.27 -0.95 -13.15
C THR A 65 4.02 -1.42 -14.41
N GLY A 66 4.94 -2.38 -14.27
CA GLY A 66 5.88 -2.80 -15.32
C GLY A 66 7.10 -1.88 -15.45
N TYR A 67 7.28 -0.92 -14.53
CA TYR A 67 8.38 0.06 -14.52
C TYR A 67 9.21 0.03 -13.23
N ASN A 68 9.01 -0.97 -12.39
CA ASN A 68 9.83 -1.15 -11.20
C ASN A 68 11.31 -1.37 -11.56
N THR A 69 12.21 -0.97 -10.67
CA THR A 69 13.64 -1.22 -10.86
C THR A 69 13.96 -2.71 -10.72
N PRO A 70 15.06 -3.20 -11.33
CA PRO A 70 15.52 -4.57 -11.09
C PRO A 70 15.72 -4.91 -9.61
N ASN A 71 16.13 -3.92 -8.79
CA ASN A 71 16.28 -4.10 -7.35
C ASN A 71 14.95 -4.29 -6.65
N THR A 72 13.92 -3.51 -7.03
CA THR A 72 12.56 -3.67 -6.50
C THR A 72 12.02 -5.07 -6.79
N TYR A 73 12.20 -5.60 -8.01
CA TYR A 73 11.76 -6.96 -8.33
C TYR A 73 12.51 -8.02 -7.51
N LYS A 74 13.84 -7.91 -7.36
CA LYS A 74 14.63 -8.84 -6.54
C LYS A 74 14.20 -8.80 -5.08
N HIS A 75 13.98 -7.61 -4.55
CA HIS A 75 13.49 -7.41 -3.19
C HIS A 75 12.09 -8.00 -3.00
N ALA A 76 11.18 -7.81 -3.98
CA ALA A 76 9.86 -8.42 -3.95
C ALA A 76 9.94 -9.96 -3.88
N GLU A 77 10.72 -10.59 -4.75
CA GLU A 77 10.91 -12.05 -4.75
C GLU A 77 11.49 -12.57 -3.42
N GLU A 78 12.49 -11.86 -2.85
CA GLU A 78 13.03 -12.18 -1.53
C GLU A 78 11.94 -12.14 -0.44
N LEU A 79 11.13 -11.07 -0.41
CA LEU A 79 10.07 -10.90 0.59
C LEU A 79 8.94 -11.93 0.40
N ILE A 80 8.54 -12.20 -0.85
CA ILE A 80 7.51 -13.21 -1.18
C ILE A 80 7.93 -14.56 -0.63
N ALA A 81 9.17 -14.97 -0.89
CA ALA A 81 9.69 -16.25 -0.41
C ALA A 81 9.85 -16.27 1.12
N ARG A 82 10.41 -15.22 1.71
CA ARG A 82 10.74 -15.14 3.12
C ARG A 82 9.53 -15.06 4.05
N LEU A 83 8.52 -14.28 3.65
CA LEU A 83 7.28 -14.07 4.42
C LEU A 83 6.14 -14.97 3.95
N HIS A 84 6.38 -15.86 2.98
CA HIS A 84 5.37 -16.75 2.37
C HIS A 84 4.12 -15.99 1.91
N LEU A 85 4.31 -14.83 1.25
CA LEU A 85 3.23 -13.92 0.87
C LEU A 85 2.25 -14.57 -0.12
N ASN A 86 0.95 -14.45 0.15
CA ASN A 86 -0.11 -14.84 -0.78
C ASN A 86 -0.36 -13.73 -1.82
N VAL A 87 0.60 -13.51 -2.73
CA VAL A 87 0.57 -12.41 -3.70
C VAL A 87 -0.51 -12.61 -4.75
N LYS A 88 -1.27 -11.55 -4.98
CA LYS A 88 -2.22 -11.35 -6.08
C LYS A 88 -1.68 -10.26 -6.98
N LEU A 89 -1.07 -10.66 -8.09
CA LEU A 89 -0.40 -9.76 -9.01
C LEU A 89 -1.40 -9.17 -10.02
N TYR A 90 -1.43 -7.84 -10.10
CA TYR A 90 -2.22 -7.09 -11.07
C TYR A 90 -1.29 -6.24 -11.94
N VAL A 91 -1.27 -6.55 -13.23
CA VAL A 91 -0.46 -5.84 -14.22
C VAL A 91 -1.35 -5.02 -15.16
N PRO A 92 -0.82 -3.95 -15.78
CA PRO A 92 -1.51 -3.22 -16.83
C PRO A 92 -1.92 -4.14 -18.00
N LYS A 93 -3.05 -3.87 -18.65
CA LYS A 93 -3.50 -4.62 -19.85
C LYS A 93 -2.54 -4.51 -21.03
N GLN A 94 -1.75 -3.44 -21.06
CA GLN A 94 -0.71 -3.22 -22.08
C GLN A 94 0.66 -3.37 -21.43
N THR A 95 1.59 -4.08 -22.10
CA THR A 95 2.98 -4.20 -21.60
C THR A 95 3.70 -2.85 -21.61
N SER A 96 4.72 -2.69 -20.75
CA SER A 96 5.59 -1.51 -20.75
C SER A 96 6.24 -1.29 -22.12
N SER A 97 6.79 -2.32 -22.74
CA SER A 97 7.42 -2.23 -24.07
C SER A 97 6.47 -1.71 -25.16
N HIS A 98 5.20 -2.17 -25.17
CA HIS A 98 4.20 -1.64 -26.11
C HIS A 98 3.89 -0.17 -25.82
N ARG A 99 3.69 0.17 -24.54
CA ARG A 99 3.39 1.55 -24.12
C ARG A 99 4.55 2.49 -24.43
N ASP A 100 5.78 2.07 -24.19
CA ASP A 100 6.99 2.86 -24.47
C ASP A 100 7.14 3.17 -25.96
N ALA A 101 6.77 2.22 -26.83
CA ALA A 101 6.80 2.43 -28.28
C ALA A 101 5.78 3.50 -28.75
N VAL A 102 4.63 3.64 -28.09
CA VAL A 102 3.53 4.53 -28.53
C VAL A 102 3.38 5.80 -27.69
N MET A 103 3.84 5.82 -26.45
CA MET A 103 3.62 6.94 -25.53
C MET A 103 4.88 7.32 -24.74
N GLY A 104 5.69 6.35 -24.34
CA GLY A 104 6.76 6.51 -23.35
C GLY A 104 6.24 6.72 -21.94
N ILE A 105 7.10 7.23 -21.06
CA ILE A 105 6.72 7.69 -19.71
C ILE A 105 6.52 9.21 -19.78
N PRO A 106 5.27 9.71 -19.80
CA PRO A 106 5.00 11.14 -19.92
C PRO A 106 5.40 11.88 -18.64
N GLY A 107 6.01 13.06 -18.79
CA GLY A 107 6.27 13.97 -17.67
C GLY A 107 4.97 14.53 -17.07
N ILE A 108 5.10 15.20 -15.91
CA ILE A 108 3.93 15.71 -15.16
C ILE A 108 3.10 16.74 -15.93
N ASP A 109 3.75 17.54 -16.77
CA ASP A 109 3.10 18.59 -17.59
C ASP A 109 2.58 18.04 -18.93
N ASP A 110 2.85 16.78 -19.24
CA ASP A 110 2.33 16.12 -20.44
C ASP A 110 0.85 15.76 -20.23
N PRO A 111 -0.07 16.20 -21.09
CA PRO A 111 -1.49 15.87 -20.96
C PRO A 111 -1.78 14.36 -20.97
N ARG A 112 -0.85 13.53 -21.47
CA ARG A 112 -0.96 12.07 -21.47
C ARG A 112 -0.63 11.45 -20.11
N HIS A 113 -0.06 12.20 -19.14
CA HIS A 113 0.34 11.68 -17.82
C HIS A 113 -0.84 11.08 -17.06
N GLN A 114 -2.02 11.70 -17.15
CA GLN A 114 -3.23 11.17 -16.51
C GLN A 114 -3.63 9.83 -17.10
N LEU A 115 -3.64 9.70 -18.43
CA LEU A 115 -3.93 8.44 -19.12
C LEU A 115 -2.90 7.36 -18.78
N PHE A 116 -1.63 7.72 -18.73
CA PHE A 116 -0.56 6.82 -18.31
C PHE A 116 -0.79 6.28 -16.90
N THR A 117 -1.05 7.17 -15.92
CA THR A 117 -1.32 6.82 -14.52
C THR A 117 -2.54 5.90 -14.43
N GLU A 118 -3.61 6.20 -15.16
CA GLU A 118 -4.81 5.37 -15.24
C GLU A 118 -4.46 3.95 -15.71
N GLN A 119 -3.71 3.83 -16.81
CA GLN A 119 -3.36 2.54 -17.41
C GLN A 119 -2.44 1.69 -16.54
N VAL A 120 -1.42 2.30 -15.90
CA VAL A 120 -0.37 1.53 -15.22
C VAL A 120 -0.67 1.27 -13.76
N LYS A 121 -1.59 2.02 -13.15
CA LYS A 121 -1.81 1.96 -11.70
C LYS A 121 -3.28 1.95 -11.28
N LEU A 122 -4.08 2.90 -11.76
CA LEU A 122 -5.44 3.04 -11.24
C LEU A 122 -6.38 1.94 -11.75
N GLU A 123 -6.29 1.57 -13.04
CA GLU A 123 -7.09 0.46 -13.60
C GLU A 123 -6.74 -0.88 -12.95
N PRO A 124 -5.44 -1.30 -12.86
CA PRO A 124 -5.09 -2.54 -12.17
C PRO A 124 -5.55 -2.57 -10.71
N PHE A 125 -5.43 -1.45 -10.00
CA PHE A 125 -5.89 -1.35 -8.62
C PHE A 125 -7.41 -1.47 -8.50
N ARG A 126 -8.18 -0.75 -9.35
CA ARG A 126 -9.64 -0.85 -9.38
C ARG A 126 -10.11 -2.27 -9.63
N ARG A 127 -9.51 -2.96 -10.60
CA ARG A 127 -9.78 -4.36 -10.92
C ARG A 127 -9.50 -5.28 -9.72
N ALA A 128 -8.41 -5.04 -8.99
CA ALA A 128 -8.12 -5.78 -7.76
C ALA A 128 -9.20 -5.55 -6.69
N MET A 129 -9.62 -4.30 -6.47
CA MET A 129 -10.64 -3.98 -5.47
C MET A 129 -12.02 -4.54 -5.86
N GLU A 130 -12.38 -4.53 -7.14
CA GLU A 130 -13.62 -5.12 -7.66
C GLU A 130 -13.65 -6.65 -7.52
N GLU A 131 -12.50 -7.32 -7.72
CA GLU A 131 -12.37 -8.78 -7.60
C GLU A 131 -12.40 -9.23 -6.15
N HIS A 132 -11.62 -8.57 -5.28
CA HIS A 132 -11.50 -8.96 -3.88
C HIS A 132 -12.63 -8.42 -2.99
N LYS A 133 -13.27 -7.31 -3.35
CA LYS A 133 -14.33 -6.63 -2.57
C LYS A 133 -13.99 -6.54 -1.08
N PRO A 134 -12.85 -5.92 -0.74
CA PRO A 134 -12.42 -5.91 0.65
C PRO A 134 -13.36 -5.07 1.52
N ASP A 135 -13.54 -5.51 2.76
CA ASP A 135 -14.15 -4.72 3.83
C ASP A 135 -13.09 -4.07 4.73
N VAL A 136 -11.88 -4.66 4.78
CA VAL A 136 -10.71 -4.11 5.46
C VAL A 136 -9.51 -4.08 4.50
N TRP A 137 -8.88 -2.91 4.40
CA TRP A 137 -7.72 -2.68 3.55
C TRP A 137 -6.54 -2.16 4.37
N PHE A 138 -5.52 -3.00 4.57
CA PHE A 138 -4.28 -2.60 5.23
C PHE A 138 -3.37 -1.83 4.27
N THR A 139 -2.87 -0.68 4.73
CA THR A 139 -2.03 0.22 3.94
C THR A 139 -0.80 0.68 4.74
N ASN A 140 0.28 1.04 4.05
CA ASN A 140 1.47 1.64 4.68
C ASN A 140 1.46 3.17 4.55
N LEU A 141 0.32 3.81 4.81
CA LEU A 141 0.24 5.26 4.91
C LEU A 141 0.87 5.72 6.22
N ARG A 142 1.63 6.82 6.16
CA ARG A 142 2.25 7.41 7.33
C ARG A 142 2.06 8.93 7.35
N GLN A 143 1.97 9.48 8.52
CA GLN A 143 2.01 10.91 8.76
C GLN A 143 3.32 11.52 8.23
N GLY A 144 3.31 12.77 7.78
CA GLY A 144 4.49 13.47 7.28
C GLY A 144 4.88 13.15 5.83
N GLN A 145 4.13 12.30 5.11
CA GLN A 145 4.45 11.96 3.73
C GLN A 145 3.84 12.94 2.70
N THR A 146 2.60 13.36 2.91
CA THR A 146 1.90 14.35 2.08
C THR A 146 0.82 15.05 2.90
N ALA A 147 0.39 16.26 2.48
CA ALA A 147 -0.67 17.00 3.17
C ALA A 147 -1.99 16.20 3.27
N LEU A 148 -2.33 15.41 2.22
CA LEU A 148 -3.50 14.53 2.26
C LEU A 148 -3.33 13.46 3.35
N ARG A 149 -2.14 12.85 3.47
CA ARG A 149 -1.90 11.82 4.47
C ARG A 149 -1.91 12.37 5.87
N ASP A 150 -1.50 13.61 6.07
CA ASP A 150 -1.55 14.28 7.37
C ASP A 150 -2.97 14.55 7.86
N SER A 151 -3.97 14.54 6.96
CA SER A 151 -5.38 14.62 7.30
C SER A 151 -6.04 13.27 7.65
N LEU A 152 -5.30 12.17 7.52
CA LEU A 152 -5.75 10.81 7.86
C LEU A 152 -5.31 10.44 9.28
N ASP A 153 -5.58 9.18 9.68
CA ASP A 153 -5.10 8.60 10.94
C ASP A 153 -4.92 7.08 10.75
N ILE A 154 -4.69 6.34 11.83
CA ILE A 154 -4.55 4.87 11.83
C ILE A 154 -5.72 4.22 11.09
N LEU A 155 -6.95 4.65 11.39
CA LEU A 155 -8.16 4.22 10.71
C LEU A 155 -8.74 5.36 9.88
N SER A 156 -9.18 5.04 8.66
CA SER A 156 -9.97 5.95 7.82
C SER A 156 -10.91 5.13 6.92
N LEU A 157 -11.92 5.77 6.35
CA LEU A 157 -12.80 5.13 5.37
C LEU A 157 -12.41 5.53 3.95
N SER A 158 -12.50 4.59 3.01
CA SER A 158 -12.50 4.92 1.59
C SER A 158 -13.84 5.54 1.19
N ARG A 159 -13.92 6.09 -0.03
CA ARG A 159 -15.20 6.59 -0.58
C ARG A 159 -16.27 5.51 -0.67
N ASP A 160 -15.85 4.27 -0.88
CA ASP A 160 -16.74 3.09 -1.01
C ASP A 160 -17.01 2.41 0.34
N GLY A 161 -16.61 3.04 1.47
CA GLY A 161 -16.88 2.55 2.82
C GLY A 161 -15.94 1.43 3.29
N VAL A 162 -14.86 1.13 2.57
CA VAL A 162 -13.84 0.17 3.01
C VAL A 162 -13.05 0.76 4.17
N LEU A 163 -12.90 0.00 5.25
CA LEU A 163 -12.06 0.39 6.39
C LEU A 163 -10.58 0.30 6.00
N LYS A 164 -9.92 1.45 5.86
CA LYS A 164 -8.46 1.52 5.68
C LYS A 164 -7.79 1.51 7.03
N VAL A 165 -6.80 0.62 7.19
CA VAL A 165 -6.03 0.44 8.43
C VAL A 165 -4.55 0.66 8.14
N SER A 166 -3.95 1.66 8.77
CA SER A 166 -2.55 2.05 8.63
C SER A 166 -1.84 1.89 9.99
N PRO A 167 -1.45 0.67 10.39
CA PRO A 167 -0.98 0.41 11.76
C PRO A 167 0.31 1.15 12.12
N PHE A 168 1.12 1.50 11.11
CA PHE A 168 2.37 2.25 11.25
C PHE A 168 2.20 3.76 11.02
N TYR A 169 0.96 4.29 11.05
CA TYR A 169 0.68 5.66 10.67
C TYR A 169 1.53 6.70 11.43
N HIS A 170 1.73 6.53 12.72
CA HIS A 170 2.51 7.44 13.56
C HIS A 170 4.01 7.09 13.64
N PHE A 171 4.47 6.06 12.91
CA PHE A 171 5.89 5.68 12.93
C PHE A 171 6.70 6.60 12.01
N ASN A 172 7.80 7.12 12.52
CA ASN A 172 8.84 7.77 11.71
C ASN A 172 9.84 6.74 11.15
N ASP A 173 10.74 7.18 10.28
CA ASP A 173 11.72 6.30 9.64
C ASP A 173 12.63 5.61 10.65
N SER A 174 13.09 6.30 11.70
CA SER A 174 13.94 5.72 12.75
C SER A 174 13.23 4.59 13.51
N GLN A 175 11.93 4.74 13.78
CA GLN A 175 11.15 3.69 14.44
C GLN A 175 10.93 2.49 13.50
N LEU A 176 10.75 2.72 12.21
CA LEU A 176 10.68 1.64 11.22
C LEU A 176 12.02 0.95 11.05
N ASP A 177 13.13 1.68 10.99
CA ASP A 177 14.48 1.09 10.96
C ASP A 177 14.73 0.18 12.16
N ALA A 178 14.33 0.62 13.36
CA ALA A 178 14.39 -0.21 14.57
C ALA A 178 13.51 -1.46 14.44
N TYR A 179 12.25 -1.31 13.99
CA TYR A 179 11.33 -2.42 13.76
C TYR A 179 11.91 -3.47 12.81
N LEU A 180 12.47 -3.02 11.67
CA LEU A 180 13.08 -3.91 10.68
C LEU A 180 14.33 -4.60 11.22
N LYS A 181 15.20 -3.86 11.92
CA LYS A 181 16.42 -4.38 12.51
C LYS A 181 16.14 -5.47 13.55
N ASP A 182 15.20 -5.24 14.45
CA ASP A 182 14.84 -6.19 15.50
C ASP A 182 14.31 -7.52 14.95
N ARG A 183 13.70 -7.47 13.76
CA ARG A 183 13.13 -8.63 13.06
C ARG A 183 14.02 -9.15 11.92
N ASN A 184 15.21 -8.56 11.78
CA ASN A 184 16.16 -8.87 10.71
C ASN A 184 15.53 -8.79 9.31
N LEU A 185 14.64 -7.84 9.05
CA LEU A 185 13.94 -7.66 7.78
C LEU A 185 14.75 -6.77 6.83
N PRO A 186 14.83 -7.12 5.52
CA PRO A 186 15.52 -6.29 4.54
C PRO A 186 14.71 -5.04 4.19
N ASN A 187 15.39 -4.01 3.69
CA ASN A 187 14.75 -2.81 3.13
C ASN A 187 15.47 -2.42 1.84
N GLU A 188 14.72 -2.06 0.78
CA GLU A 188 15.29 -1.59 -0.48
C GLU A 188 14.89 -0.12 -0.69
N HIS A 189 15.88 0.76 -0.73
CA HIS A 189 15.66 2.20 -0.87
C HIS A 189 15.62 2.68 -2.32
N LYS A 190 16.10 1.88 -3.29
CA LYS A 190 16.10 2.23 -4.71
C LYS A 190 14.77 1.88 -5.35
N TYR A 191 13.81 2.76 -5.15
CA TYR A 191 12.44 2.61 -5.66
C TYR A 191 12.12 3.69 -6.70
N PHE A 192 11.35 3.34 -7.71
CA PHE A 192 10.85 4.26 -8.75
C PHE A 192 9.36 4.05 -8.98
N ASP A 193 8.59 5.13 -8.92
CA ASP A 193 7.17 5.13 -9.27
C ASP A 193 6.95 6.09 -10.45
N PRO A 194 6.68 5.58 -11.67
CA PRO A 194 6.54 6.39 -12.87
C PRO A 194 5.31 7.32 -12.84
N THR A 195 4.38 7.09 -11.90
CA THR A 195 3.19 7.92 -11.72
C THR A 195 3.42 9.09 -10.75
N LYS A 196 4.57 9.07 -10.04
CA LYS A 196 4.99 10.10 -9.10
C LYS A 196 6.21 10.84 -9.63
N VAL A 197 6.00 11.76 -10.54
CA VAL A 197 7.09 12.58 -11.10
C VAL A 197 7.65 13.55 -10.04
N LEU A 198 6.86 13.88 -9.00
CA LEU A 198 7.30 14.60 -7.80
C LEU A 198 7.10 13.71 -6.57
N GLU A 199 8.11 13.66 -5.68
CA GLU A 199 8.14 12.76 -4.51
C GLU A 199 6.92 12.90 -3.58
N ASN A 200 6.35 14.11 -3.47
CA ASN A 200 5.25 14.43 -2.55
C ASN A 200 3.86 14.42 -3.21
N ARG A 201 3.68 13.79 -4.38
CA ARG A 201 2.39 13.73 -5.08
C ARG A 201 1.62 12.45 -4.75
N GLU A 202 0.32 12.60 -4.49
CA GLU A 202 -0.60 11.46 -4.44
C GLU A 202 -0.93 10.96 -5.85
N CYS A 203 -0.97 9.63 -6.01
CA CYS A 203 -1.25 8.99 -7.29
C CYS A 203 -2.76 8.70 -7.51
N GLY A 204 -3.63 9.11 -6.57
CA GLY A 204 -5.07 8.92 -6.68
C GLY A 204 -5.60 7.60 -6.10
N LEU A 205 -4.76 6.70 -5.58
CA LEU A 205 -5.24 5.45 -4.95
C LEU A 205 -5.96 5.67 -3.61
N HIS A 206 -5.62 6.75 -2.91
CA HIS A 206 -6.12 7.02 -1.56
C HIS A 206 -7.07 8.23 -1.49
N THR A 207 -7.37 8.85 -2.64
CA THR A 207 -8.27 10.01 -2.75
C THR A 207 -9.74 9.59 -2.93
#